data_96e94af4443a4e08a0e323acf762c546
#
_entry.id   96e94af4443a4e08a0e323acf762c546
#
_cell.length_a   1.000
_cell.length_b   1.000
_cell.length_c   1.000
_cell.angle_alpha   90.00
_cell.angle_beta   90.00
_cell.angle_gamma   90.00
#
_symmetry.space_group_name_H-M   'P 1'
#
loop_
_entity.id
_entity.type
_entity.pdbx_description
1 polymer ?
#
loop_
_entity_poly.entity_id
_entity_poly.type
_entity_poly.pdbx_seq_one_letter_code
_entity_poly.pdbx_strand_id
1 'polypeptide(L)'
;MGMNRLPHRPFLCLLAVLSGLAAARTSRAAEPVSVSAMQLLREGGCGGVLPPARPLQHLASLDKAAEQWAAGRSLTDAAERSGYQVHTAAGLHITGPASATIQLLKQAGCRTVANQAMRDVGVYQRGLNTWLVLASANVTPAVSQAPILATRALQLVNEVRARGARCGERTFAPAPPVKLSDTLAGVAFGHATDMARHNYFEHEDRTGHSPADRVRAVGYQEKLVGENIAYGPKSADEVVQGWLDSPGHCENIMDPRFAEMGIAFAPGHSAKRGLYWVQLLVAPKA
;
A
#
# COMPACT_ATOMS: atom_id res chain seq x y z
N MET A 1 -10.70 23.28 90.97
CA MET A 1 -11.73 22.28 90.71
C MET A 1 -12.43 22.70 89.41
N GLY A 2 -12.04 22.15 88.26
CA GLY A 2 -12.66 22.45 86.96
C GLY A 2 -12.40 21.29 86.07
N MET A 3 -13.38 20.44 85.86
CA MET A 3 -13.30 19.31 84.98
C MET A 3 -13.55 19.77 83.52
N ASN A 4 -12.54 19.70 82.67
CA ASN A 4 -12.65 19.91 81.25
C ASN A 4 -13.19 18.62 80.58
N ARG A 5 -14.34 18.72 79.93
CA ARG A 5 -14.92 17.66 79.12
C ARG A 5 -14.38 17.92 77.66
N LEU A 6 -13.75 16.90 77.07
CA LEU A 6 -13.38 16.79 75.65
C LEU A 6 -14.59 16.43 74.82
N PRO A 7 -14.78 17.03 73.64
CA PRO A 7 -15.87 16.69 72.72
C PRO A 7 -15.54 15.43 71.89
N HIS A 8 -16.48 14.52 71.82
CA HIS A 8 -16.46 13.37 70.91
C HIS A 8 -16.57 13.81 69.46
N ARG A 9 -15.60 13.45 68.62
CA ARG A 9 -15.70 13.54 67.16
C ARG A 9 -16.28 12.22 66.60
N PRO A 10 -17.29 12.28 65.71
CA PRO A 10 -17.77 11.07 65.05
C PRO A 10 -16.78 10.68 63.92
N PHE A 11 -16.41 9.39 63.89
CA PHE A 11 -15.69 8.77 62.78
C PHE A 11 -16.63 8.68 61.58
N LEU A 12 -16.31 9.44 60.52
CA LEU A 12 -16.95 9.29 59.21
C LEU A 12 -16.26 8.12 58.50
N CYS A 13 -16.95 7.02 58.35
CA CYS A 13 -16.52 5.87 57.56
C CYS A 13 -16.70 6.22 56.08
N LEU A 14 -15.59 6.54 55.37
CA LEU A 14 -15.59 6.73 53.93
C LEU A 14 -15.63 5.36 53.24
N LEU A 15 -16.79 4.96 52.75
CA LEU A 15 -16.94 3.82 51.85
C LEU A 15 -16.38 4.23 50.48
N ALA A 16 -15.15 3.77 50.14
CA ALA A 16 -14.60 3.87 48.82
C ALA A 16 -15.32 2.86 47.90
N VAL A 17 -16.22 3.36 47.07
CA VAL A 17 -16.81 2.58 45.96
C VAL A 17 -15.74 2.45 44.88
N LEU A 18 -15.09 1.29 44.85
CA LEU A 18 -14.24 0.89 43.71
C LEU A 18 -15.14 0.56 42.53
N SER A 19 -15.37 1.56 41.69
CA SER A 19 -15.95 1.36 40.35
C SER A 19 -14.94 0.63 39.47
N GLY A 20 -15.02 -0.70 39.44
CA GLY A 20 -14.27 -1.53 38.50
C GLY A 20 -14.75 -1.25 37.07
N LEU A 21 -13.99 -0.46 36.31
CA LEU A 21 -14.12 -0.45 34.86
C LEU A 21 -13.68 -1.82 34.34
N ALA A 22 -14.63 -2.70 34.13
CA ALA A 22 -14.42 -3.89 33.32
C ALA A 22 -14.17 -3.45 31.89
N ALA A 23 -12.89 -3.35 31.48
CA ALA A 23 -12.53 -3.23 30.09
C ALA A 23 -13.08 -4.45 29.35
N ALA A 24 -14.12 -4.23 28.57
CA ALA A 24 -14.65 -5.24 27.66
C ALA A 24 -13.52 -5.61 26.68
N ARG A 25 -12.84 -6.72 26.94
CA ARG A 25 -11.97 -7.38 25.97
C ARG A 25 -12.90 -7.85 24.86
N THR A 26 -12.97 -7.07 23.76
CA THR A 26 -13.54 -7.57 22.51
C THR A 26 -12.73 -8.79 22.12
N SER A 27 -13.32 -9.96 22.29
CA SER A 27 -12.78 -11.23 21.81
C SER A 27 -12.66 -11.10 20.29
N ARG A 28 -11.44 -10.88 19.81
CA ARG A 28 -11.14 -10.92 18.38
C ARG A 28 -11.35 -12.37 17.96
N ALA A 29 -12.32 -12.62 17.07
CA ALA A 29 -12.51 -13.95 16.52
C ALA A 29 -11.18 -14.48 15.97
N ALA A 30 -10.88 -15.77 16.23
CA ALA A 30 -9.65 -16.38 15.76
C ALA A 30 -9.57 -16.28 14.23
N GLU A 31 -8.41 -15.85 13.73
CA GLU A 31 -8.19 -15.73 12.29
C GLU A 31 -8.28 -17.12 11.62
N PRO A 32 -8.96 -17.25 10.46
CA PRO A 32 -9.03 -18.53 9.76
C PRO A 32 -7.65 -19.09 9.43
N VAL A 33 -7.49 -20.40 9.55
CA VAL A 33 -6.19 -21.10 9.29
C VAL A 33 -5.63 -20.77 7.90
N SER A 34 -6.50 -20.61 6.91
CA SER A 34 -6.09 -20.25 5.54
C SER A 34 -5.55 -18.83 5.43
N VAL A 35 -6.06 -17.89 6.22
CA VAL A 35 -5.54 -16.51 6.28
C VAL A 35 -4.18 -16.51 6.95
N SER A 36 -4.03 -17.18 8.10
CA SER A 36 -2.73 -17.32 8.78
C SER A 36 -1.68 -17.99 7.90
N ALA A 37 -2.07 -19.01 7.13
CA ALA A 37 -1.18 -19.68 6.16
C ALA A 37 -0.72 -18.71 5.04
N MET A 38 -1.61 -17.86 4.54
CA MET A 38 -1.24 -16.83 3.56
C MET A 38 -0.29 -15.78 4.15
N GLN A 39 -0.49 -15.34 5.40
CA GLN A 39 0.41 -14.41 6.07
C GLN A 39 1.84 -14.97 6.13
N LEU A 40 2.00 -16.22 6.56
CA LEU A 40 3.30 -16.90 6.60
C LEU A 40 3.97 -16.97 5.21
N LEU A 41 3.19 -17.26 4.15
CA LEU A 41 3.71 -17.30 2.79
C LEU A 41 4.13 -15.92 2.29
N ARG A 42 3.41 -14.87 2.67
CA ARG A 42 3.74 -13.49 2.32
C ARG A 42 5.02 -13.02 3.02
N GLU A 43 5.15 -13.26 4.31
CA GLU A 43 6.34 -12.93 5.10
C GLU A 43 7.58 -13.66 4.61
N GLY A 44 7.45 -14.93 4.28
CA GLY A 44 8.54 -15.76 3.76
C GLY A 44 8.78 -15.65 2.25
N GLY A 45 8.11 -14.72 1.55
CA GLY A 45 8.27 -14.58 0.09
C GLY A 45 8.04 -15.88 -0.66
N CYS A 46 7.03 -16.67 -0.23
CA CYS A 46 6.75 -18.00 -0.81
C CYS A 46 7.94 -18.97 -0.76
N GLY A 47 8.69 -18.97 0.34
CA GLY A 47 9.89 -19.77 0.50
C GLY A 47 11.14 -19.15 -0.15
N GLY A 48 11.19 -17.83 -0.20
CA GLY A 48 12.34 -17.07 -0.73
C GLY A 48 12.35 -16.90 -2.26
N VAL A 49 11.28 -17.36 -2.95
CA VAL A 49 11.17 -17.22 -4.42
C VAL A 49 10.76 -15.81 -4.83
N LEU A 50 10.00 -15.12 -3.98
CA LEU A 50 9.47 -13.78 -4.20
C LEU A 50 9.87 -12.85 -3.04
N PRO A 51 9.87 -11.52 -3.24
CA PRO A 51 10.03 -10.57 -2.14
C PRO A 51 8.94 -10.76 -1.09
N PRO A 52 9.26 -10.59 0.21
CA PRO A 52 8.25 -10.56 1.27
C PRO A 52 7.16 -9.52 0.98
N ALA A 53 5.91 -9.88 1.23
CA ALA A 53 4.78 -8.98 1.03
C ALA A 53 4.14 -8.62 2.38
N ARG A 54 3.50 -7.43 2.46
CA ARG A 54 2.81 -6.98 3.67
C ARG A 54 1.69 -7.94 4.05
N PRO A 55 1.37 -8.08 5.34
CA PRO A 55 0.20 -8.81 5.80
C PRO A 55 -1.08 -8.31 5.13
N LEU A 56 -2.01 -9.22 4.90
CA LEU A 56 -3.36 -8.93 4.42
C LEU A 56 -4.27 -8.57 5.60
N GLN A 57 -5.20 -7.66 5.38
CA GLN A 57 -6.28 -7.41 6.32
C GLN A 57 -7.44 -8.36 6.03
N HIS A 58 -7.86 -9.15 7.01
CA HIS A 58 -9.02 -10.01 6.88
C HIS A 58 -10.31 -9.19 7.04
N LEU A 59 -11.22 -9.28 6.06
CA LEU A 59 -12.45 -8.49 6.01
C LEU A 59 -13.67 -9.39 5.83
N ALA A 60 -14.66 -9.23 6.71
CA ALA A 60 -15.94 -9.93 6.63
C ALA A 60 -16.73 -9.66 5.35
N SER A 61 -16.56 -8.49 4.72
CA SER A 61 -17.14 -8.22 3.42
C SER A 61 -16.57 -9.13 2.34
N LEU A 62 -15.27 -9.40 2.38
CA LEU A 62 -14.63 -10.32 1.44
C LEU A 62 -14.93 -11.79 1.75
N ASP A 63 -15.25 -12.16 3.01
CA ASP A 63 -15.78 -13.50 3.31
C ASP A 63 -17.11 -13.73 2.59
N LYS A 64 -18.01 -12.74 2.63
CA LYS A 64 -19.26 -12.77 1.87
C LYS A 64 -19.02 -12.83 0.35
N ALA A 65 -17.99 -12.14 -0.14
CA ALA A 65 -17.60 -12.22 -1.53
C ALA A 65 -17.11 -13.64 -1.90
N ALA A 66 -16.29 -14.27 -1.05
CA ALA A 66 -15.83 -15.64 -1.24
C ALA A 66 -16.99 -16.64 -1.24
N GLU A 67 -17.98 -16.48 -0.37
CA GLU A 67 -19.20 -17.27 -0.33
C GLU A 67 -20.03 -17.13 -1.63
N GLN A 68 -20.24 -15.90 -2.09
CA GLN A 68 -20.97 -15.64 -3.34
C GLN A 68 -20.23 -16.17 -4.57
N TRP A 69 -18.90 -16.06 -4.59
CA TRP A 69 -18.08 -16.68 -5.63
C TRP A 69 -18.19 -18.20 -5.60
N ALA A 70 -18.14 -18.82 -4.42
CA ALA A 70 -18.37 -20.26 -4.25
C ALA A 70 -19.78 -20.71 -4.73
N ALA A 71 -20.76 -19.81 -4.74
CA ALA A 71 -22.11 -20.03 -5.26
C ALA A 71 -22.22 -19.77 -6.77
N GLY A 72 -21.10 -19.51 -7.48
CA GLY A 72 -21.05 -19.38 -8.94
C GLY A 72 -21.11 -17.96 -9.50
N ARG A 73 -21.06 -16.91 -8.67
CA ARG A 73 -20.96 -15.52 -9.16
C ARG A 73 -19.55 -15.24 -9.70
N SER A 74 -19.42 -14.23 -10.57
CA SER A 74 -18.10 -13.71 -10.90
C SER A 74 -17.46 -13.09 -9.66
N LEU A 75 -16.12 -13.12 -9.60
CA LEU A 75 -15.37 -12.61 -8.44
C LEU A 75 -15.62 -11.10 -8.20
N THR A 76 -15.66 -10.32 -9.27
CA THR A 76 -15.90 -8.87 -9.18
C THR A 76 -17.32 -8.56 -8.70
N ASP A 77 -18.36 -9.19 -9.30
CA ASP A 77 -19.75 -9.02 -8.88
C ASP A 77 -19.96 -9.45 -7.42
N ALA A 78 -19.33 -10.55 -7.00
CA ALA A 78 -19.39 -11.02 -5.62
C ALA A 78 -18.79 -10.02 -4.64
N ALA A 79 -17.65 -9.43 -4.96
CA ALA A 79 -16.98 -8.45 -4.13
C ALA A 79 -17.80 -7.14 -4.04
N GLU A 80 -18.28 -6.61 -5.16
CA GLU A 80 -19.12 -5.39 -5.19
C GLU A 80 -20.42 -5.56 -4.40
N ARG A 81 -21.12 -6.69 -4.58
CA ARG A 81 -22.35 -6.99 -3.84
C ARG A 81 -22.12 -7.22 -2.34
N SER A 82 -20.92 -7.59 -1.96
CA SER A 82 -20.56 -7.69 -0.53
C SER A 82 -20.30 -6.34 0.13
N GLY A 83 -20.38 -5.24 -0.63
CA GLY A 83 -20.09 -3.87 -0.20
C GLY A 83 -18.61 -3.50 -0.26
N TYR A 84 -17.77 -4.34 -0.87
CA TYR A 84 -16.35 -4.03 -1.06
C TYR A 84 -16.13 -3.30 -2.39
N GLN A 85 -15.62 -2.07 -2.32
CA GLN A 85 -15.28 -1.28 -3.51
C GLN A 85 -13.97 -1.82 -4.11
N VAL A 86 -14.10 -2.65 -5.14
CA VAL A 86 -12.98 -3.35 -5.76
C VAL A 86 -12.18 -2.42 -6.66
N HIS A 87 -10.86 -2.38 -6.49
CA HIS A 87 -9.91 -1.93 -7.52
C HIS A 87 -9.36 -3.14 -8.28
N THR A 88 -8.82 -4.12 -7.56
CA THR A 88 -8.31 -5.37 -8.10
C THR A 88 -8.73 -6.51 -7.20
N ALA A 89 -9.09 -7.64 -7.77
CA ALA A 89 -9.37 -8.86 -7.03
C ALA A 89 -8.78 -10.10 -7.72
N ALA A 90 -8.35 -11.06 -6.92
CA ALA A 90 -7.93 -12.39 -7.36
C ALA A 90 -8.52 -13.46 -6.45
N GLY A 91 -8.97 -14.55 -7.05
CA GLY A 91 -9.54 -15.69 -6.35
C GLY A 91 -8.60 -16.89 -6.36
N LEU A 92 -8.51 -17.57 -5.22
CA LEU A 92 -7.85 -18.88 -5.12
C LEU A 92 -8.87 -19.89 -4.57
N HIS A 93 -9.07 -20.98 -5.28
CA HIS A 93 -9.86 -22.11 -4.81
C HIS A 93 -8.93 -23.27 -4.57
N ILE A 94 -8.91 -23.78 -3.34
CA ILE A 94 -8.11 -24.94 -2.95
C ILE A 94 -9.02 -26.02 -2.36
N THR A 95 -8.67 -27.28 -2.59
CA THR A 95 -9.39 -28.43 -2.06
C THR A 95 -8.43 -29.31 -1.28
N GLY A 96 -8.69 -29.51 0.01
CA GLY A 96 -7.89 -30.35 0.89
C GLY A 96 -8.10 -30.02 2.37
N PRO A 97 -7.49 -30.83 3.26
CA PRO A 97 -7.58 -30.59 4.69
C PRO A 97 -6.79 -29.36 5.11
N ALA A 98 -7.19 -28.75 6.24
CA ALA A 98 -6.54 -27.55 6.80
C ALA A 98 -5.03 -27.72 7.00
N SER A 99 -4.55 -28.94 7.32
CA SER A 99 -3.13 -29.25 7.48
C SER A 99 -2.32 -29.13 6.18
N ALA A 100 -2.96 -29.22 5.01
CA ALA A 100 -2.31 -29.10 3.71
C ALA A 100 -2.37 -27.66 3.12
N THR A 101 -3.04 -26.71 3.80
CA THR A 101 -3.34 -25.36 3.25
C THR A 101 -2.10 -24.64 2.74
N ILE A 102 -1.00 -24.61 3.49
CA ILE A 102 0.25 -23.94 3.08
C ILE A 102 0.79 -24.54 1.78
N GLN A 103 0.82 -25.86 1.67
CA GLN A 103 1.33 -26.54 0.48
C GLN A 103 0.42 -26.32 -0.73
N LEU A 104 -0.90 -26.37 -0.54
CA LEU A 104 -1.88 -26.09 -1.59
C LEU A 104 -1.78 -24.64 -2.09
N LEU A 105 -1.63 -23.66 -1.21
CA LEU A 105 -1.43 -22.26 -1.58
C LEU A 105 -0.11 -22.04 -2.34
N LYS A 106 0.97 -22.72 -1.95
CA LYS A 106 2.24 -22.67 -2.69
C LYS A 106 2.08 -23.17 -4.12
N GLN A 107 1.33 -24.26 -4.32
CA GLN A 107 1.11 -24.85 -5.64
C GLN A 107 0.13 -24.04 -6.49
N ALA A 108 -0.99 -23.60 -5.89
CA ALA A 108 -2.08 -22.96 -6.63
C ALA A 108 -1.84 -21.51 -6.99
N GLY A 109 -1.04 -20.77 -6.20
CA GLY A 109 -1.01 -19.35 -6.44
C GLY A 109 -0.03 -18.50 -5.64
N CYS A 110 1.22 -18.93 -5.54
CA CYS A 110 2.23 -18.19 -4.78
C CYS A 110 2.37 -16.73 -5.24
N ARG A 111 2.35 -16.48 -6.55
CA ARG A 111 2.39 -15.10 -7.10
C ARG A 111 1.19 -14.28 -6.68
N THR A 112 0.00 -14.86 -6.65
CA THR A 112 -1.23 -14.19 -6.21
C THR A 112 -1.17 -13.88 -4.72
N VAL A 113 -0.75 -14.85 -3.90
CA VAL A 113 -0.59 -14.67 -2.45
C VAL A 113 0.43 -13.60 -2.12
N ALA A 114 1.59 -13.59 -2.79
CA ALA A 114 2.66 -12.64 -2.55
C ALA A 114 2.52 -11.31 -3.32
N ASN A 115 1.42 -11.10 -4.05
CA ASN A 115 1.20 -9.87 -4.79
C ASN A 115 1.13 -8.67 -3.84
N GLN A 116 2.04 -7.72 -4.03
CA GLN A 116 2.20 -6.52 -3.21
C GLN A 116 0.99 -5.57 -3.31
N ALA A 117 0.26 -5.58 -4.42
CA ALA A 117 -0.94 -4.75 -4.60
C ALA A 117 -2.13 -5.23 -3.76
N MET A 118 -2.20 -6.51 -3.42
CA MET A 118 -3.28 -7.06 -2.59
C MET A 118 -3.11 -6.66 -1.13
N ARG A 119 -4.17 -6.10 -0.54
CA ARG A 119 -4.20 -5.58 0.83
C ARG A 119 -5.14 -6.34 1.74
N ASP A 120 -6.21 -6.85 1.17
CA ASP A 120 -7.34 -7.38 1.90
C ASP A 120 -7.60 -8.82 1.47
N VAL A 121 -8.17 -9.61 2.38
CA VAL A 121 -8.52 -11.01 2.13
C VAL A 121 -9.84 -11.36 2.78
N GLY A 122 -10.59 -12.21 2.11
CA GLY A 122 -11.73 -12.92 2.67
C GLY A 122 -11.63 -14.41 2.38
N VAL A 123 -12.30 -15.19 3.21
CA VAL A 123 -12.31 -16.64 3.13
C VAL A 123 -13.71 -17.22 3.32
N TYR A 124 -14.05 -18.20 2.51
CA TYR A 124 -15.20 -19.05 2.70
C TYR A 124 -14.79 -20.51 2.59
N GLN A 125 -15.24 -21.33 3.54
CA GLN A 125 -14.93 -22.76 3.56
C GLN A 125 -16.20 -23.60 3.61
N ARG A 126 -16.25 -24.62 2.75
CA ARG A 126 -17.32 -25.63 2.75
C ARG A 126 -16.72 -27.02 2.56
N GLY A 127 -16.72 -27.83 3.62
CA GLY A 127 -16.06 -29.12 3.64
C GLY A 127 -14.55 -28.99 3.42
N LEU A 128 -14.02 -29.69 2.41
CA LEU A 128 -12.61 -29.61 2.04
C LEU A 128 -12.29 -28.46 1.05
N ASN A 129 -13.30 -27.72 0.61
CA ASN A 129 -13.12 -26.62 -0.34
C ASN A 129 -12.98 -25.28 0.40
N THR A 130 -11.96 -24.52 0.03
CA THR A 130 -11.72 -23.17 0.55
C THR A 130 -11.58 -22.19 -0.61
N TRP A 131 -12.41 -21.17 -0.60
CA TRP A 131 -12.37 -20.03 -1.52
C TRP A 131 -11.75 -18.83 -0.81
N LEU A 132 -10.74 -18.25 -1.42
CA LEU A 132 -9.99 -17.12 -0.91
C LEU A 132 -10.11 -15.98 -1.92
N VAL A 133 -10.55 -14.83 -1.47
CA VAL A 133 -10.62 -13.60 -2.26
C VAL A 133 -9.57 -12.64 -1.73
N LEU A 134 -8.54 -12.39 -2.53
CA LEU A 134 -7.56 -11.35 -2.27
C LEU A 134 -7.96 -10.12 -3.06
N ALA A 135 -7.93 -8.96 -2.45
CA ALA A 135 -8.36 -7.73 -3.13
C ALA A 135 -7.56 -6.50 -2.67
N SER A 136 -7.63 -5.46 -3.50
CA SER A 136 -7.33 -4.08 -3.09
C SER A 136 -8.58 -3.22 -3.28
N ALA A 137 -8.83 -2.35 -2.29
CA ALA A 137 -9.98 -1.46 -2.33
C ALA A 137 -9.80 -0.35 -3.36
N ASN A 138 -10.89 0.03 -3.99
CA ASN A 138 -10.97 1.20 -4.86
C ASN A 138 -11.05 2.49 -4.01
N VAL A 139 -10.06 2.68 -3.14
CA VAL A 139 -9.98 3.88 -2.31
C VAL A 139 -8.98 4.83 -2.96
N THR A 140 -9.46 5.99 -3.38
CA THR A 140 -8.58 7.07 -3.83
C THR A 140 -7.93 7.69 -2.59
N PRO A 141 -6.59 7.67 -2.47
CA PRO A 141 -5.92 8.31 -1.34
C PRO A 141 -6.24 9.79 -1.26
N ALA A 142 -6.48 10.28 -0.06
CA ALA A 142 -6.56 11.73 0.16
C ALA A 142 -5.17 12.37 -0.02
N VAL A 143 -5.13 13.62 -0.50
CA VAL A 143 -3.87 14.37 -0.67
C VAL A 143 -3.10 14.47 0.65
N SER A 144 -3.78 14.48 1.79
CA SER A 144 -3.16 14.44 3.13
C SER A 144 -2.33 13.18 3.40
N GLN A 145 -2.52 12.11 2.64
CA GLN A 145 -1.73 10.87 2.73
C GLN A 145 -0.44 10.90 1.88
N ALA A 146 -0.23 11.99 1.10
CA ALA A 146 0.92 12.10 0.20
C ALA A 146 2.28 11.85 0.90
N PRO A 147 2.58 12.36 2.12
CA PRO A 147 3.85 12.08 2.78
C PRO A 147 4.06 10.59 3.09
N ILE A 148 3.00 9.89 3.51
CA ILE A 148 3.04 8.45 3.82
C ILE A 148 3.32 7.65 2.55
N LEU A 149 2.64 7.99 1.45
CA LEU A 149 2.81 7.32 0.17
C LEU A 149 4.17 7.62 -0.45
N ALA A 150 4.68 8.84 -0.31
CA ALA A 150 6.03 9.22 -0.75
C ALA A 150 7.12 8.41 -0.01
N THR A 151 7.00 8.32 1.32
CA THR A 151 7.91 7.49 2.14
C THR A 151 7.87 6.02 1.72
N ARG A 152 6.67 5.50 1.42
CA ARG A 152 6.54 4.11 0.95
C ARG A 152 7.16 3.92 -0.43
N ALA A 153 6.93 4.84 -1.35
CA ALA A 153 7.53 4.78 -2.69
C ALA A 153 9.06 4.83 -2.62
N LEU A 154 9.63 5.72 -1.77
CA LEU A 154 11.06 5.79 -1.53
C LEU A 154 11.63 4.45 -1.04
N GLN A 155 10.96 3.83 -0.06
CA GLN A 155 11.36 2.53 0.46
C GLN A 155 11.41 1.48 -0.65
N LEU A 156 10.35 1.37 -1.46
CA LEU A 156 10.26 0.42 -2.57
C LEU A 156 11.34 0.66 -3.63
N VAL A 157 11.55 1.92 -4.03
CA VAL A 157 12.60 2.31 -4.98
C VAL A 157 13.98 1.92 -4.45
N ASN A 158 14.30 2.24 -3.19
CA ASN A 158 15.60 1.92 -2.62
C ASN A 158 15.81 0.42 -2.38
N GLU A 159 14.75 -0.34 -2.09
CA GLU A 159 14.83 -1.81 -2.04
C GLU A 159 15.22 -2.42 -3.39
N VAL A 160 14.67 -1.90 -4.50
CA VAL A 160 15.03 -2.36 -5.85
C VAL A 160 16.44 -1.91 -6.21
N ARG A 161 16.78 -0.64 -5.96
CA ARG A 161 18.13 -0.11 -6.21
C ARG A 161 19.20 -0.91 -5.49
N ALA A 162 18.95 -1.32 -4.24
CA ALA A 162 19.90 -2.10 -3.45
C ALA A 162 20.14 -3.52 -4.01
N ARG A 163 19.18 -4.10 -4.70
CA ARG A 163 19.31 -5.46 -5.26
C ARG A 163 19.79 -5.48 -6.70
N GLY A 164 19.67 -4.38 -7.43
CA GLY A 164 19.72 -4.36 -8.87
C GLY A 164 18.41 -4.83 -9.50
N ALA A 165 18.23 -4.62 -10.77
CA ALA A 165 17.02 -5.02 -11.50
C ALA A 165 17.29 -5.32 -12.97
N ARG A 166 16.39 -6.10 -13.57
CA ARG A 166 16.32 -6.26 -15.01
C ARG A 166 15.18 -5.38 -15.57
N CYS A 167 15.54 -4.38 -16.38
CA CYS A 167 14.63 -3.45 -17.03
C CYS A 167 14.53 -3.83 -18.51
N GLY A 168 13.49 -4.55 -18.88
CA GLY A 168 13.40 -5.15 -20.21
C GLY A 168 14.55 -6.10 -20.50
N GLU A 169 15.36 -5.78 -21.50
CA GLU A 169 16.55 -6.59 -21.85
C GLU A 169 17.83 -6.17 -21.11
N ARG A 170 17.84 -5.00 -20.46
CA ARG A 170 19.00 -4.48 -19.74
C ARG A 170 19.02 -4.91 -18.29
N THR A 171 20.17 -5.34 -17.80
CA THR A 171 20.41 -5.65 -16.38
C THR A 171 21.19 -4.52 -15.74
N PHE A 172 20.69 -4.04 -14.61
CA PHE A 172 21.32 -3.00 -13.80
C PHE A 172 21.87 -3.60 -12.53
N ALA A 173 23.13 -3.29 -12.23
CA ALA A 173 23.75 -3.60 -10.95
C ALA A 173 23.07 -2.79 -9.82
N PRO A 174 23.27 -3.15 -8.54
CA PRO A 174 22.86 -2.32 -7.41
C PRO A 174 23.30 -0.86 -7.58
N ALA A 175 22.42 0.07 -7.24
CA ALA A 175 22.66 1.51 -7.30
C ALA A 175 22.54 2.13 -5.90
N PRO A 176 23.25 3.23 -5.62
CA PRO A 176 23.13 3.97 -4.36
C PRO A 176 21.68 4.39 -4.09
N PRO A 177 21.26 4.45 -2.80
CA PRO A 177 19.91 4.90 -2.47
C PRO A 177 19.70 6.38 -2.83
N VAL A 178 18.48 6.72 -3.22
CA VAL A 178 18.02 8.11 -3.37
C VAL A 178 17.39 8.60 -2.06
N LYS A 179 17.32 9.93 -1.89
CA LYS A 179 16.68 10.59 -0.75
C LYS A 179 15.48 11.41 -1.20
N LEU A 180 14.46 11.53 -0.35
CA LEU A 180 13.35 12.45 -0.63
C LEU A 180 13.83 13.91 -0.57
N SER A 181 13.30 14.70 -1.51
CA SER A 181 13.46 16.14 -1.58
C SER A 181 12.08 16.80 -1.63
N ASP A 182 11.75 17.61 -0.63
CA ASP A 182 10.47 18.32 -0.58
C ASP A 182 10.32 19.31 -1.74
N THR A 183 11.41 19.93 -2.18
CA THR A 183 11.42 20.81 -3.36
C THR A 183 11.01 20.06 -4.59
N LEU A 184 11.60 18.89 -4.85
CA LEU A 184 11.24 18.05 -6.00
C LEU A 184 9.83 17.48 -5.88
N ALA A 185 9.38 17.14 -4.65
CA ALA A 185 7.99 16.71 -4.42
C ALA A 185 6.99 17.84 -4.75
N GLY A 186 7.32 19.09 -4.45
CA GLY A 186 6.52 20.25 -4.83
C GLY A 186 6.42 20.42 -6.34
N VAL A 187 7.53 20.28 -7.09
CA VAL A 187 7.53 20.30 -8.57
C VAL A 187 6.70 19.15 -9.13
N ALA A 188 6.87 17.94 -8.61
CA ALA A 188 6.09 16.76 -9.00
C ALA A 188 4.59 16.96 -8.76
N PHE A 189 4.22 17.54 -7.61
CA PHE A 189 2.82 17.84 -7.29
C PHE A 189 2.22 18.89 -8.24
N GLY A 190 2.98 19.92 -8.58
CA GLY A 190 2.57 20.95 -9.55
C GLY A 190 2.20 20.30 -10.91
N HIS A 191 3.08 19.46 -11.45
CA HIS A 191 2.84 18.80 -12.73
C HIS A 191 1.71 17.76 -12.66
N ALA A 192 1.65 16.95 -11.61
CA ALA A 192 0.54 16.01 -11.39
C ALA A 192 -0.82 16.74 -11.36
N THR A 193 -0.86 17.90 -10.69
CA THR A 193 -2.05 18.75 -10.59
C THR A 193 -2.42 19.37 -11.94
N ASP A 194 -1.43 19.80 -12.71
CA ASP A 194 -1.66 20.38 -14.05
C ASP A 194 -2.23 19.33 -15.00
N MET A 195 -1.64 18.13 -15.06
CA MET A 195 -2.17 17.01 -15.82
C MET A 195 -3.61 16.66 -15.42
N ALA A 196 -3.86 16.58 -14.09
CA ALA A 196 -5.18 16.25 -13.56
C ALA A 196 -6.24 17.31 -13.90
N ARG A 197 -5.92 18.60 -13.79
CA ARG A 197 -6.83 19.71 -14.07
C ARG A 197 -7.17 19.84 -15.56
N HIS A 198 -6.18 19.62 -16.42
CA HIS A 198 -6.34 19.87 -17.84
C HIS A 198 -6.53 18.59 -18.65
N ASN A 199 -6.58 17.43 -17.96
CA ASN A 199 -6.88 16.14 -18.56
C ASN A 199 -5.93 15.76 -19.70
N TYR A 200 -4.63 15.89 -19.48
CA TYR A 200 -3.59 15.41 -20.37
C TYR A 200 -2.62 14.48 -19.61
N PHE A 201 -1.74 13.80 -20.33
CA PHE A 201 -0.78 12.86 -19.74
C PHE A 201 0.49 12.86 -20.60
N GLU A 202 1.40 13.80 -20.29
CA GLU A 202 2.62 14.06 -21.04
C GLU A 202 3.74 14.48 -20.07
N HIS A 203 4.99 14.31 -20.47
CA HIS A 203 6.15 14.79 -19.72
C HIS A 203 6.32 16.31 -19.81
N GLU A 204 6.01 16.92 -20.95
CA GLU A 204 5.98 18.36 -21.11
C GLU A 204 4.67 18.93 -20.59
N ASP A 205 4.76 20.10 -19.94
CA ASP A 205 3.55 20.82 -19.54
C ASP A 205 2.92 21.55 -20.72
N ARG A 206 1.72 22.10 -20.54
CA ARG A 206 0.95 22.81 -21.55
C ARG A 206 1.65 24.05 -22.13
N THR A 207 2.73 24.51 -21.52
CA THR A 207 3.54 25.64 -21.96
C THR A 207 4.87 25.20 -22.60
N GLY A 208 5.07 23.88 -22.72
CA GLY A 208 6.25 23.29 -23.35
C GLY A 208 7.46 23.14 -22.42
N HIS A 209 7.27 23.31 -21.09
CA HIS A 209 8.36 23.09 -20.15
C HIS A 209 8.59 21.59 -19.90
N SER A 210 9.83 21.19 -20.10
CA SER A 210 10.29 19.84 -19.73
C SER A 210 10.37 19.65 -18.21
N PRO A 211 10.50 18.41 -17.71
CA PRO A 211 10.77 18.14 -16.30
C PRO A 211 11.98 18.93 -15.75
N ALA A 212 13.05 19.05 -16.55
CA ALA A 212 14.23 19.80 -16.15
C ALA A 212 13.96 21.31 -16.07
N ASP A 213 13.14 21.87 -16.94
CA ASP A 213 12.77 23.28 -16.89
C ASP A 213 11.94 23.59 -15.63
N ARG A 214 10.99 22.71 -15.27
CA ARG A 214 10.20 22.85 -14.04
C ARG A 214 11.09 22.77 -12.79
N VAL A 215 12.07 21.87 -12.76
CA VAL A 215 13.04 21.75 -11.67
C VAL A 215 13.91 23.01 -11.55
N ARG A 216 14.41 23.55 -12.67
CA ARG A 216 15.20 24.80 -12.69
C ARG A 216 14.37 26.01 -12.27
N ALA A 217 13.10 26.07 -12.66
CA ALA A 217 12.21 27.21 -12.34
C ALA A 217 12.04 27.46 -10.83
N VAL A 218 12.22 26.44 -10.00
CA VAL A 218 12.20 26.56 -8.52
C VAL A 218 13.59 26.83 -7.91
N GLY A 219 14.59 27.13 -8.76
CA GLY A 219 15.96 27.43 -8.30
C GLY A 219 16.80 26.18 -7.97
N TYR A 220 16.30 24.97 -8.25
CA TYR A 220 17.05 23.76 -7.99
C TYR A 220 18.22 23.60 -8.98
N GLN A 221 19.41 23.33 -8.44
CA GLN A 221 20.61 23.14 -9.27
C GLN A 221 20.78 21.66 -9.61
N GLU A 222 20.37 21.28 -10.83
CA GLU A 222 20.41 19.91 -11.33
C GLU A 222 21.53 19.70 -12.37
N LYS A 223 22.04 18.50 -12.41
CA LYS A 223 22.94 18.00 -13.45
C LYS A 223 22.19 17.09 -14.43
N LEU A 224 21.24 16.34 -13.93
CA LEU A 224 20.42 15.41 -14.69
C LEU A 224 19.05 15.29 -14.02
N VAL A 225 17.99 15.24 -14.82
CA VAL A 225 16.62 14.99 -14.37
C VAL A 225 16.03 13.83 -15.15
N GLY A 226 15.46 12.86 -14.47
CA GLY A 226 14.59 11.83 -15.00
C GLY A 226 13.19 11.99 -14.42
N GLU A 227 12.18 11.70 -15.22
CA GLU A 227 10.80 11.72 -14.76
C GLU A 227 10.09 10.42 -15.12
N ASN A 228 9.34 9.89 -14.17
CA ASN A 228 8.35 8.83 -14.37
C ASN A 228 6.96 9.39 -14.09
N ILE A 229 6.03 9.20 -15.00
CA ILE A 229 4.62 9.54 -14.80
C ILE A 229 3.77 8.27 -14.84
N ALA A 230 2.65 8.25 -14.10
CA ALA A 230 1.69 7.17 -14.18
C ALA A 230 0.28 7.69 -13.95
N TYR A 231 -0.68 6.99 -14.54
CA TYR A 231 -2.10 7.28 -14.43
C TYR A 231 -2.84 6.02 -13.98
N GLY A 232 -3.68 6.15 -12.96
CA GLY A 232 -4.55 5.06 -12.49
C GLY A 232 -4.18 4.45 -11.15
N PRO A 233 -2.89 4.10 -10.85
CA PRO A 233 -2.50 3.45 -9.60
C PRO A 233 -3.04 4.19 -8.37
N LYS A 234 -3.48 3.43 -7.35
CA LYS A 234 -4.07 4.00 -6.13
C LYS A 234 -3.20 3.81 -4.89
N SER A 235 -2.01 3.25 -5.05
CA SER A 235 -1.06 3.07 -3.97
C SER A 235 0.38 3.26 -4.45
N ALA A 236 1.29 3.52 -3.52
CA ALA A 236 2.72 3.58 -3.80
C ALA A 236 3.26 2.25 -4.34
N ASP A 237 2.74 1.12 -3.85
CA ASP A 237 3.15 -0.21 -4.30
C ASP A 237 2.73 -0.47 -5.76
N GLU A 238 1.52 -0.06 -6.14
CA GLU A 238 1.04 -0.21 -7.53
C GLU A 238 1.82 0.67 -8.49
N VAL A 239 2.05 1.94 -8.15
CA VAL A 239 2.73 2.86 -9.06
C VAL A 239 4.20 2.48 -9.24
N VAL A 240 4.91 2.14 -8.17
CA VAL A 240 6.32 1.71 -8.27
C VAL A 240 6.43 0.39 -9.02
N GLN A 241 5.54 -0.57 -8.78
CA GLN A 241 5.52 -1.81 -9.55
C GLN A 241 5.26 -1.55 -11.04
N GLY A 242 4.28 -0.71 -11.38
CA GLY A 242 3.99 -0.34 -12.77
C GLY A 242 5.18 0.33 -13.47
N TRP A 243 5.95 1.16 -12.78
CA TRP A 243 7.19 1.72 -13.33
C TRP A 243 8.28 0.66 -13.50
N LEU A 244 8.41 -0.29 -12.58
CA LEU A 244 9.38 -1.38 -12.70
C LEU A 244 9.06 -2.35 -13.85
N ASP A 245 7.78 -2.54 -14.15
CA ASP A 245 7.32 -3.39 -15.27
C ASP A 245 7.52 -2.72 -16.64
N SER A 246 7.79 -1.41 -16.68
CA SER A 246 8.05 -0.63 -17.91
C SER A 246 9.56 -0.38 -18.07
N PRO A 247 10.20 -0.86 -19.15
CA PRO A 247 11.65 -0.76 -19.32
C PRO A 247 12.23 0.63 -19.08
N GLY A 248 11.68 1.66 -19.72
CA GLY A 248 12.19 3.03 -19.62
C GLY A 248 12.04 3.65 -18.23
N HIS A 249 10.90 3.41 -17.56
CA HIS A 249 10.69 3.88 -16.18
C HIS A 249 11.59 3.14 -15.18
N CYS A 250 11.76 1.83 -15.37
CA CYS A 250 12.67 1.00 -14.59
C CYS A 250 14.12 1.48 -14.73
N GLU A 251 14.57 1.82 -15.96
CA GLU A 251 15.89 2.38 -16.21
C GLU A 251 16.11 3.69 -15.45
N ASN A 252 15.12 4.59 -15.42
CA ASN A 252 15.17 5.80 -14.59
C ASN A 252 15.36 5.45 -13.11
N ILE A 253 14.58 4.50 -12.58
CA ILE A 253 14.69 4.09 -11.18
C ILE A 253 16.08 3.52 -10.88
N MET A 254 16.68 2.79 -11.82
CA MET A 254 17.95 2.10 -11.64
C MET A 254 19.18 2.93 -12.01
N ASP A 255 19.03 4.13 -12.57
CA ASP A 255 20.18 4.97 -12.95
C ASP A 255 20.99 5.38 -11.69
N PRO A 256 22.26 4.96 -11.57
CA PRO A 256 23.06 5.21 -10.38
C PRO A 256 23.46 6.69 -10.20
N ARG A 257 23.26 7.53 -11.22
CA ARG A 257 23.59 8.96 -11.15
C ARG A 257 22.59 9.75 -10.33
N PHE A 258 21.35 9.26 -10.17
CA PHE A 258 20.34 9.93 -9.37
C PHE A 258 20.59 9.73 -7.87
N ALA A 259 20.49 10.82 -7.11
CA ALA A 259 20.70 10.88 -5.67
C ALA A 259 19.48 11.38 -4.89
N GLU A 260 18.59 12.14 -5.56
CA GLU A 260 17.38 12.68 -4.93
C GLU A 260 16.12 12.32 -5.72
N MET A 261 15.02 12.22 -5.00
CA MET A 261 13.71 11.88 -5.54
C MET A 261 12.65 12.80 -4.99
N GLY A 262 11.79 13.35 -5.87
CA GLY A 262 10.50 13.91 -5.51
C GLY A 262 9.39 13.03 -6.05
N ILE A 263 8.34 12.81 -5.29
CA ILE A 263 7.16 12.07 -5.75
C ILE A 263 5.89 12.69 -5.20
N ALA A 264 4.89 12.82 -6.05
CA ALA A 264 3.57 13.30 -5.67
C ALA A 264 2.48 12.72 -6.56
N PHE A 265 1.25 12.92 -6.15
CA PHE A 265 0.09 12.59 -6.96
C PHE A 265 -1.01 13.65 -6.84
N ALA A 266 -1.86 13.71 -7.86
CA ALA A 266 -3.09 14.49 -7.85
C ALA A 266 -4.28 13.65 -8.31
N PRO A 267 -5.47 13.79 -7.70
CA PRO A 267 -6.67 13.11 -8.15
C PRO A 267 -7.19 13.74 -9.44
N GLY A 268 -7.59 12.90 -10.40
CA GLY A 268 -8.32 13.35 -11.58
C GLY A 268 -9.71 13.87 -11.25
N HIS A 269 -10.28 14.71 -12.12
CA HIS A 269 -11.53 15.43 -11.88
C HIS A 269 -12.81 14.55 -11.80
N SER A 270 -12.74 13.26 -12.08
CA SER A 270 -13.87 12.34 -11.93
C SER A 270 -13.48 11.13 -11.08
N ALA A 271 -14.44 10.61 -10.32
CA ALA A 271 -14.26 9.40 -9.49
C ALA A 271 -13.84 8.15 -10.31
N LYS A 272 -14.09 8.17 -11.64
CA LYS A 272 -13.67 7.11 -12.58
C LYS A 272 -12.26 7.32 -13.11
N ARG A 273 -11.66 8.49 -12.93
CA ARG A 273 -10.28 8.78 -13.37
C ARG A 273 -9.36 8.61 -12.20
N GLY A 274 -8.30 7.82 -12.38
CA GLY A 274 -7.33 7.48 -11.37
C GLY A 274 -6.51 8.67 -10.86
N LEU A 275 -5.45 8.38 -10.16
CA LEU A 275 -4.46 9.37 -9.72
C LEU A 275 -3.45 9.61 -10.84
N TYR A 276 -3.04 10.87 -10.99
CA TYR A 276 -1.87 11.26 -11.78
C TYR A 276 -0.66 11.28 -10.86
N TRP A 277 0.30 10.43 -11.12
CA TRP A 277 1.54 10.34 -10.36
C TRP A 277 2.69 10.93 -11.14
N VAL A 278 3.58 11.62 -10.44
CA VAL A 278 4.85 12.12 -10.98
C VAL A 278 5.95 11.77 -10.00
N GLN A 279 7.01 11.13 -10.50
CA GLN A 279 8.27 10.90 -9.82
C GLN A 279 9.37 11.66 -10.55
N LEU A 280 10.07 12.53 -9.87
CA LEU A 280 11.31 13.15 -10.33
C LEU A 280 12.49 12.44 -9.69
N LEU A 281 13.49 12.11 -10.48
CA LEU A 281 14.77 11.54 -10.06
C LEU A 281 15.86 12.51 -10.53
N VAL A 282 16.69 12.99 -9.62
CA VAL A 282 17.60 14.09 -9.91
C VAL A 282 19.02 13.79 -9.41
N ALA A 283 19.99 14.12 -10.27
CA ALA A 283 21.39 14.27 -9.86
C ALA A 283 21.64 15.76 -9.60
N PRO A 284 21.85 16.19 -8.34
CA PRO A 284 22.16 17.58 -8.05
C PRO A 284 23.53 17.97 -8.60
N LYS A 285 23.73 19.27 -8.88
CA LYS A 285 25.08 19.82 -9.04
C LYS A 285 25.78 19.79 -7.68
N ALA A 286 27.07 19.45 -7.68
CA ALA A 286 27.89 19.48 -6.51
C ALA A 286 28.10 20.91 -6.02
#